data_860bda6a9bee3c086505fe08451b66db
#
_entry.id   860bda6a9bee3c086505fe08451b66db
#
_cell.length_a   1.000
_cell.length_b   1.000
_cell.length_c   1.000
_cell.angle_alpha   90.00
_cell.angle_beta   90.00
_cell.angle_gamma   90.00
#
_symmetry.space_group_name_H-M   'P 1'
#
loop_
_entity.id
_entity.type
_entity.pdbx_description
1 polymer ?
#
loop_
_entity_poly.entity_id
_entity_poly.type
_entity_poly.pdbx_seq_one_letter_code
_entity_poly.pdbx_strand_id
1 'polypeptide(L)'
;VHFIQAQAGLGKTYGYLLPLLAKTDQPILVTVPTKLLQEQIIENEGCKLQEIFHIPIVSIKSPKYFIDLDKFWKSLQKKESNRLVNLFKMQVLVWLTETHSGDLDELKQKQRYQAYFDEISHDGTIDSESLFWEWDFWRRLNQQAQSCRLLITNHAYFLHHLKDQDPLMAHRIVVIDEAQKFLLAAENLATDSQELGVTLQLLQSKKDKADSILEHRLFESSQFELSHFLTRFRQSGYREIHKEELAQVRQNLTELQDSDLRELSQFLDYYDAFWLEEKVLEEKRVAYLRGAKDGLLNVASLLPKSKIF
;
A
#
# COMPACT_ATOMS: atom_id res chain seq x y z
N VAL A 1 -19.28 14.22 -12.15
CA VAL A 1 -17.94 13.78 -12.58
C VAL A 1 -17.64 14.43 -13.91
N HIS A 2 -16.47 15.04 -14.04
CA HIS A 2 -16.01 15.67 -15.28
C HIS A 2 -14.71 14.99 -15.71
N PHE A 3 -14.56 14.71 -17.00
CA PHE A 3 -13.34 14.17 -17.58
C PHE A 3 -12.69 15.24 -18.45
N ILE A 4 -11.40 15.49 -18.20
CA ILE A 4 -10.59 16.44 -18.97
C ILE A 4 -9.44 15.68 -19.60
N GLN A 5 -9.34 15.71 -20.91
CA GLN A 5 -8.22 15.14 -21.65
C GLN A 5 -7.31 16.26 -22.14
N ALA A 6 -6.02 16.16 -21.81
CA ALA A 6 -5.01 17.11 -22.27
C ALA A 6 -3.69 16.39 -22.58
N GLN A 7 -2.95 16.89 -23.56
CA GLN A 7 -1.64 16.35 -23.93
C GLN A 7 -0.61 16.58 -22.82
N ALA A 8 0.44 15.76 -22.78
CA ALA A 8 1.56 15.97 -21.87
C ALA A 8 2.24 17.33 -22.15
N GLY A 9 2.73 17.99 -21.10
CA GLY A 9 3.44 19.28 -21.22
C GLY A 9 2.58 20.53 -21.36
N LEU A 10 1.24 20.42 -21.41
CA LEU A 10 0.34 21.58 -21.52
C LEU A 10 0.08 22.31 -20.18
N GLY A 11 0.80 22.00 -19.12
CA GLY A 11 0.58 22.61 -17.82
C GLY A 11 -0.72 22.19 -17.14
N LYS A 12 -1.11 20.92 -17.27
CA LYS A 12 -2.35 20.34 -16.70
C LYS A 12 -2.56 20.70 -15.24
N THR A 13 -1.50 20.59 -14.41
CA THR A 13 -1.56 20.86 -12.99
C THR A 13 -2.08 22.26 -12.68
N TYR A 14 -1.51 23.27 -13.31
CA TYR A 14 -2.03 24.65 -13.22
C TYR A 14 -3.42 24.79 -13.85
N GLY A 15 -3.67 24.08 -14.96
CA GLY A 15 -4.94 24.13 -15.69
C GLY A 15 -6.14 23.74 -14.83
N TYR A 16 -6.00 22.79 -13.90
CA TYR A 16 -7.08 22.43 -12.99
C TYR A 16 -6.98 23.10 -11.62
N LEU A 17 -5.77 23.36 -11.07
CA LEU A 17 -5.62 23.97 -9.75
C LEU A 17 -6.00 25.44 -9.71
N LEU A 18 -5.53 26.24 -10.67
CA LEU A 18 -5.81 27.68 -10.67
C LEU A 18 -7.32 28.00 -10.69
N PRO A 19 -8.14 27.43 -11.60
CA PRO A 19 -9.58 27.67 -11.61
C PRO A 19 -10.27 27.19 -10.33
N LEU A 20 -9.87 26.06 -9.78
CA LEU A 20 -10.48 25.51 -8.56
C LEU A 20 -10.16 26.39 -7.37
N LEU A 21 -8.91 26.79 -7.17
CA LEU A 21 -8.49 27.63 -6.06
C LEU A 21 -9.09 29.04 -6.13
N ALA A 22 -9.29 29.58 -7.36
CA ALA A 22 -9.86 30.91 -7.56
C ALA A 22 -11.40 30.96 -7.45
N LYS A 23 -12.11 29.85 -7.73
CA LYS A 23 -13.58 29.87 -7.84
C LYS A 23 -14.32 29.22 -6.68
N THR A 24 -13.67 28.46 -5.84
CA THR A 24 -14.32 27.78 -4.72
C THR A 24 -13.52 27.91 -3.45
N ASP A 25 -14.19 28.01 -2.31
CA ASP A 25 -13.58 27.97 -0.98
C ASP A 25 -13.55 26.53 -0.41
N GLN A 26 -14.06 25.56 -1.11
CA GLN A 26 -14.06 24.17 -0.70
C GLN A 26 -12.64 23.60 -0.66
N PRO A 27 -12.27 22.81 0.35
CA PRO A 27 -10.97 22.11 0.34
C PRO A 27 -10.84 21.18 -0.85
N ILE A 28 -9.63 21.12 -1.41
CA ILE A 28 -9.32 20.36 -2.62
C ILE A 28 -8.36 19.22 -2.23
N LEU A 29 -8.58 18.05 -2.82
CA LEU A 29 -7.66 16.92 -2.77
C LEU A 29 -7.24 16.56 -4.18
N VAL A 30 -5.94 16.50 -4.42
CA VAL A 30 -5.37 16.00 -5.67
C VAL A 30 -4.69 14.67 -5.41
N THR A 31 -5.05 13.66 -6.17
CA THR A 31 -4.36 12.38 -6.14
C THR A 31 -3.61 12.13 -7.44
N VAL A 32 -2.33 11.73 -7.31
CA VAL A 32 -1.39 11.53 -8.41
C VAL A 32 -0.84 10.09 -8.43
N PRO A 33 -0.30 9.61 -9.56
CA PRO A 33 0.12 8.21 -9.68
C PRO A 33 1.23 7.78 -8.72
N THR A 34 2.22 8.65 -8.48
CA THR A 34 3.45 8.27 -7.77
C THR A 34 3.86 9.30 -6.72
N LYS A 35 4.63 8.85 -5.73
CA LYS A 35 5.25 9.74 -4.74
C LYS A 35 6.15 10.79 -5.39
N LEU A 36 6.91 10.42 -6.41
CA LEU A 36 7.79 11.33 -7.13
C LEU A 36 7.02 12.50 -7.76
N LEU A 37 5.89 12.22 -8.42
CA LEU A 37 5.00 13.27 -8.95
C LEU A 37 4.39 14.11 -7.84
N GLN A 38 4.04 13.50 -6.72
CA GLN A 38 3.53 14.21 -5.54
C GLN A 38 4.55 15.22 -5.02
N GLU A 39 5.80 14.83 -4.88
CA GLU A 39 6.91 15.69 -4.46
C GLU A 39 7.17 16.80 -5.49
N GLN A 40 7.23 16.46 -6.78
CA GLN A 40 7.41 17.43 -7.85
C GLN A 40 6.32 18.52 -7.87
N ILE A 41 5.05 18.14 -7.66
CA ILE A 41 3.96 19.12 -7.60
C ILE A 41 4.13 20.05 -6.41
N ILE A 42 4.52 19.55 -5.25
CA ILE A 42 4.76 20.39 -4.06
C ILE A 42 5.90 21.38 -4.31
N GLU A 43 7.03 20.89 -4.80
CA GLU A 43 8.23 21.69 -4.97
C GLU A 43 8.10 22.74 -6.09
N ASN A 44 7.45 22.40 -7.19
CA ASN A 44 7.37 23.29 -8.35
C ASN A 44 6.11 24.15 -8.36
N GLU A 45 4.94 23.51 -8.34
CA GLU A 45 3.65 24.19 -8.44
C GLU A 45 3.14 24.65 -7.08
N GLY A 46 3.30 23.80 -6.05
CA GLY A 46 2.79 24.05 -4.71
C GLY A 46 3.34 25.32 -4.09
N CYS A 47 4.66 25.53 -4.11
CA CYS A 47 5.29 26.74 -3.59
C CYS A 47 4.71 28.00 -4.22
N LYS A 48 4.56 28.01 -5.55
CA LYS A 48 4.00 29.17 -6.28
C LYS A 48 2.52 29.40 -5.97
N LEU A 49 1.74 28.32 -5.87
CA LEU A 49 0.32 28.41 -5.53
C LEU A 49 0.13 28.91 -4.09
N GLN A 50 0.99 28.47 -3.18
CA GLN A 50 0.98 28.94 -1.79
C GLN A 50 1.28 30.45 -1.71
N GLU A 51 2.23 30.94 -2.49
CA GLU A 51 2.55 32.37 -2.57
C GLU A 51 1.40 33.20 -3.18
N ILE A 52 0.79 32.70 -4.28
CA ILE A 52 -0.27 33.41 -5.00
C ILE A 52 -1.58 33.48 -4.20
N PHE A 53 -1.98 32.36 -3.61
CA PHE A 53 -3.29 32.24 -2.95
C PHE A 53 -3.22 32.37 -1.43
N HIS A 54 -2.02 32.43 -0.83
CA HIS A 54 -1.79 32.47 0.62
C HIS A 54 -2.52 31.36 1.39
N ILE A 55 -2.49 30.14 0.85
CA ILE A 55 -3.21 28.98 1.38
C ILE A 55 -2.23 27.91 1.87
N PRO A 56 -2.59 27.14 2.92
CA PRO A 56 -1.81 25.98 3.32
C PRO A 56 -1.98 24.84 2.29
N ILE A 57 -0.85 24.33 1.79
CA ILE A 57 -0.76 23.17 0.90
C ILE A 57 0.00 22.08 1.64
N VAL A 58 -0.55 20.89 1.70
CA VAL A 58 0.03 19.75 2.41
C VAL A 58 0.12 18.54 1.48
N SER A 59 1.25 17.85 1.56
CA SER A 59 1.47 16.55 0.91
C SER A 59 1.43 15.46 1.96
N ILE A 60 0.57 14.46 1.79
CA ILE A 60 0.46 13.33 2.70
C ILE A 60 0.73 12.00 1.98
N LYS A 61 1.54 11.15 2.61
CA LYS A 61 1.87 9.80 2.14
C LYS A 61 1.78 8.80 3.31
N SER A 62 1.90 7.52 3.05
CA SER A 62 1.75 6.49 4.09
C SER A 62 2.66 6.74 5.31
N PRO A 63 2.17 6.47 6.54
CA PRO A 63 2.94 6.65 7.77
C PRO A 63 4.28 5.91 7.76
N LYS A 64 4.37 4.76 7.10
CA LYS A 64 5.61 3.98 6.99
C LYS A 64 6.81 4.74 6.39
N TYR A 65 6.58 5.91 5.80
CA TYR A 65 7.65 6.78 5.30
C TYR A 65 8.15 7.78 6.34
N PHE A 66 7.55 7.82 7.50
CA PHE A 66 7.92 8.73 8.58
C PHE A 66 8.57 7.98 9.73
N ILE A 67 9.46 8.65 10.43
CA ILE A 67 10.08 8.10 11.62
C ILE A 67 9.07 8.07 12.78
N ASP A 68 9.05 6.94 13.49
CA ASP A 68 8.41 6.79 14.78
C ASP A 68 9.46 7.02 15.88
N LEU A 69 9.33 8.12 16.61
CA LEU A 69 10.30 8.52 17.61
C LEU A 69 10.34 7.56 18.82
N ASP A 70 9.23 6.95 19.19
CA ASP A 70 9.18 5.95 20.26
C ASP A 70 9.90 4.66 19.86
N LYS A 71 9.64 4.17 18.65
CA LYS A 71 10.34 3.00 18.11
C LYS A 71 11.82 3.26 17.96
N PHE A 72 12.19 4.44 17.46
CA PHE A 72 13.60 4.83 17.34
C PHE A 72 14.26 4.92 18.71
N TRP A 73 13.62 5.55 19.70
CA TRP A 73 14.12 5.63 21.07
C TRP A 73 14.33 4.24 21.68
N LYS A 74 13.36 3.35 21.54
CA LYS A 74 13.48 1.94 21.99
C LYS A 74 14.63 1.22 21.29
N SER A 75 14.86 1.49 19.99
CA SER A 75 15.97 0.91 19.24
C SER A 75 17.35 1.37 19.75
N LEU A 76 17.47 2.61 20.22
CA LEU A 76 18.70 3.13 20.81
C LEU A 76 19.07 2.45 22.13
N GLN A 77 18.08 2.01 22.89
CA GLN A 77 18.29 1.31 24.16
C GLN A 77 18.69 -0.16 23.98
N LYS A 78 18.41 -0.74 22.82
CA LYS A 78 18.81 -2.11 22.50
C LYS A 78 20.31 -2.17 22.25
N LYS A 79 20.99 -3.12 22.91
CA LYS A 79 22.40 -3.40 22.65
C LYS A 79 22.56 -4.04 21.28
N GLU A 80 23.13 -3.30 20.36
CA GLU A 80 23.35 -3.71 18.97
C GLU A 80 24.82 -4.09 18.74
N SER A 81 25.05 -5.29 18.26
CA SER A 81 26.40 -5.79 17.93
C SER A 81 26.88 -5.40 16.52
N ASN A 82 25.93 -5.09 15.63
CA ASN A 82 26.24 -4.72 14.26
C ASN A 82 26.71 -3.25 14.18
N ARG A 83 28.01 -3.09 13.90
CA ARG A 83 28.63 -1.75 13.77
C ARG A 83 27.95 -0.87 12.72
N LEU A 84 27.49 -1.45 11.61
CA LEU A 84 26.83 -0.69 10.54
C LEU A 84 25.48 -0.13 11.00
N VAL A 85 24.69 -0.90 11.74
CA VAL A 85 23.41 -0.45 12.32
C VAL A 85 23.67 0.68 13.32
N ASN A 86 24.71 0.57 14.17
CA ASN A 86 25.07 1.64 15.09
C ASN A 86 25.48 2.94 14.38
N LEU A 87 26.25 2.84 13.30
CA LEU A 87 26.60 4.01 12.49
C LEU A 87 25.34 4.65 11.87
N PHE A 88 24.41 3.82 11.41
CA PHE A 88 23.17 4.32 10.86
C PHE A 88 22.27 4.97 11.93
N LYS A 89 22.19 4.42 13.14
CA LYS A 89 21.52 5.09 14.28
C LYS A 89 22.09 6.48 14.54
N MET A 90 23.41 6.62 14.47
CA MET A 90 24.06 7.93 14.62
C MET A 90 23.68 8.89 13.46
N GLN A 91 23.61 8.40 12.23
CA GLN A 91 23.15 9.21 11.09
C GLN A 91 21.71 9.69 11.27
N VAL A 92 20.81 8.81 11.76
CA VAL A 92 19.43 9.17 12.07
C VAL A 92 19.36 10.24 13.17
N LEU A 93 20.20 10.13 14.23
CA LEU A 93 20.27 11.16 15.28
C LEU A 93 20.68 12.52 14.73
N VAL A 94 21.72 12.57 13.87
CA VAL A 94 22.15 13.82 13.23
C VAL A 94 21.03 14.36 12.33
N TRP A 95 20.46 13.51 11.47
CA TRP A 95 19.37 13.90 10.59
C TRP A 95 18.16 14.45 11.36
N LEU A 96 17.81 13.90 12.53
CA LEU A 96 16.72 14.40 13.38
C LEU A 96 16.94 15.83 13.88
N THR A 97 18.19 16.32 13.90
CA THR A 97 18.48 17.73 14.24
C THR A 97 18.25 18.70 13.08
N GLU A 98 18.12 18.17 11.86
CA GLU A 98 18.01 18.96 10.63
C GLU A 98 16.62 18.83 9.96
N THR A 99 15.99 17.65 10.09
CA THR A 99 14.71 17.41 9.41
C THR A 99 13.55 18.19 10.02
N HIS A 100 12.70 18.73 9.16
CA HIS A 100 11.44 19.34 9.55
C HIS A 100 10.23 18.44 9.28
N SER A 101 10.39 17.45 8.40
CA SER A 101 9.33 16.56 7.93
C SER A 101 9.28 15.23 8.67
N GLY A 102 10.44 14.73 9.16
CA GLY A 102 10.60 13.37 9.67
C GLY A 102 10.48 12.28 8.59
N ASP A 103 10.61 12.67 7.32
CA ASP A 103 10.48 11.76 6.17
C ASP A 103 11.74 10.93 5.98
N LEU A 104 11.61 9.62 6.19
CA LEU A 104 12.72 8.66 6.05
C LEU A 104 13.26 8.56 4.60
N ASP A 105 12.54 9.05 3.59
CA ASP A 105 13.04 9.10 2.22
C ASP A 105 14.14 10.17 2.03
N GLU A 106 14.30 11.11 2.97
CA GLU A 106 15.44 12.07 3.01
C GLU A 106 16.76 11.37 3.32
N LEU A 107 16.72 10.21 4.00
CA LEU A 107 17.91 9.45 4.36
C LEU A 107 18.42 8.63 3.17
N LYS A 108 19.70 8.84 2.81
CA LYS A 108 20.37 8.06 1.78
C LYS A 108 20.64 6.63 2.25
N GLN A 109 20.78 5.68 1.31
CA GLN A 109 21.14 4.28 1.57
C GLN A 109 20.02 3.42 2.21
N LYS A 110 18.75 3.78 2.06
CA LYS A 110 17.61 3.04 2.59
C LYS A 110 17.67 1.53 2.29
N GLN A 111 17.99 1.17 1.05
CA GLN A 111 18.06 -0.25 0.63
C GLN A 111 19.03 -1.09 1.45
N ARG A 112 20.14 -0.49 1.89
CA ARG A 112 21.16 -1.19 2.69
C ARG A 112 20.70 -1.50 4.12
N TYR A 113 19.75 -0.72 4.65
CA TYR A 113 19.28 -0.78 6.03
C TYR A 113 17.79 -1.01 6.12
N GLN A 114 17.19 -1.66 5.12
CA GLN A 114 15.73 -1.80 5.00
C GLN A 114 15.08 -2.36 6.28
N ALA A 115 15.60 -3.45 6.83
CA ALA A 115 15.07 -4.04 8.05
C ALA A 115 15.06 -3.07 9.25
N TYR A 116 16.08 -2.22 9.36
CA TYR A 116 16.13 -1.22 10.42
C TYR A 116 15.17 -0.04 10.14
N PHE A 117 14.99 0.34 8.89
CA PHE A 117 13.97 1.31 8.50
C PHE A 117 12.58 0.82 8.89
N ASP A 118 12.27 -0.44 8.60
CA ASP A 118 10.98 -1.03 8.94
C ASP A 118 10.76 -1.07 10.47
N GLU A 119 11.82 -1.27 11.26
CA GLU A 119 11.77 -1.23 12.73
C GLU A 119 11.43 0.15 13.28
N ILE A 120 11.93 1.23 12.67
CA ILE A 120 11.73 2.62 13.15
C ILE A 120 10.63 3.37 12.41
N SER A 121 10.00 2.75 11.42
CA SER A 121 8.90 3.33 10.64
C SER A 121 7.63 3.46 11.47
N HIS A 122 6.91 4.55 11.23
CA HIS A 122 5.62 4.83 11.85
C HIS A 122 4.54 3.88 11.30
N ASP A 123 3.68 3.35 12.15
CA ASP A 123 2.59 2.44 11.77
C ASP A 123 1.24 3.13 11.57
N GLY A 124 1.16 4.43 11.82
CA GLY A 124 -0.06 5.23 11.73
C GLY A 124 -0.82 5.36 13.06
N THR A 125 -0.42 4.64 14.10
CA THR A 125 -1.03 4.80 15.43
C THR A 125 -0.47 6.04 16.12
N ILE A 126 -1.34 6.81 16.75
CA ILE A 126 -0.96 8.03 17.47
C ILE A 126 -1.21 7.77 18.96
N ASP A 127 -0.11 7.63 19.71
CA ASP A 127 -0.16 7.38 21.15
C ASP A 127 -0.08 8.72 21.94
N SER A 128 -1.17 9.07 22.60
CA SER A 128 -1.26 10.29 23.42
C SER A 128 -0.43 10.22 24.71
N GLU A 129 0.02 9.04 25.14
CA GLU A 129 0.85 8.85 26.31
C GLU A 129 2.36 8.86 26.00
N SER A 130 2.70 8.91 24.71
CA SER A 130 4.10 8.99 24.25
C SER A 130 4.80 10.23 24.76
N LEU A 131 6.07 10.07 25.18
CA LEU A 131 6.97 11.18 25.49
C LEU A 131 7.23 12.10 24.31
N PHE A 132 7.06 11.59 23.11
CA PHE A 132 7.30 12.30 21.85
C PHE A 132 6.01 12.81 21.19
N TRP A 133 4.87 12.74 21.86
CA TRP A 133 3.57 13.14 21.34
C TRP A 133 3.59 14.49 20.60
N GLU A 134 4.16 15.51 21.20
CA GLU A 134 4.21 16.86 20.61
C GLU A 134 5.16 16.93 19.39
N TRP A 135 6.13 16.06 19.35
CA TRP A 135 7.17 16.02 18.34
C TRP A 135 6.89 15.02 17.21
N ASP A 136 5.85 14.20 17.34
CA ASP A 136 5.47 13.22 16.35
C ASP A 136 5.18 13.87 14.99
N PHE A 137 6.02 13.53 14.02
CA PHE A 137 5.96 14.12 12.68
C PHE A 137 4.69 13.71 11.94
N TRP A 138 4.27 12.45 12.06
CA TRP A 138 3.06 11.94 11.41
C TRP A 138 1.81 12.61 11.97
N ARG A 139 1.68 12.72 13.28
CA ARG A 139 0.57 13.42 13.93
C ARG A 139 0.47 14.86 13.49
N ARG A 140 1.58 15.62 13.51
CA ARG A 140 1.62 17.01 13.08
C ARG A 140 1.19 17.17 11.62
N LEU A 141 1.68 16.28 10.73
CA LEU A 141 1.30 16.27 9.33
C LEU A 141 -0.19 16.01 9.16
N ASN A 142 -0.76 15.03 9.87
CA ASN A 142 -2.19 14.74 9.85
C ASN A 142 -3.05 15.93 10.30
N GLN A 143 -2.65 16.62 11.37
CA GLN A 143 -3.34 17.82 11.83
C GLN A 143 -3.32 18.92 10.76
N GLN A 144 -2.18 19.15 10.12
CA GLN A 144 -2.06 20.11 9.02
C GLN A 144 -2.92 19.70 7.82
N ALA A 145 -2.94 18.42 7.48
CA ALA A 145 -3.73 17.89 6.38
C ALA A 145 -5.24 18.05 6.59
N GLN A 146 -5.73 17.94 7.82
CA GLN A 146 -7.15 18.16 8.13
C GLN A 146 -7.60 19.60 7.85
N SER A 147 -6.75 20.58 8.12
CA SER A 147 -7.07 22.01 7.99
C SER A 147 -6.59 22.64 6.68
N CYS A 148 -5.81 21.94 5.87
CA CYS A 148 -5.26 22.50 4.64
C CYS A 148 -6.31 22.72 3.55
N ARG A 149 -6.08 23.76 2.75
CA ARG A 149 -6.91 24.09 1.59
C ARG A 149 -6.67 23.14 0.42
N LEU A 150 -5.42 22.79 0.18
CA LEU A 150 -5.01 21.87 -0.86
C LEU A 150 -4.23 20.70 -0.25
N LEU A 151 -4.77 19.51 -0.40
CA LEU A 151 -4.14 18.26 0.00
C LEU A 151 -3.69 17.51 -1.25
N ILE A 152 -2.42 17.08 -1.27
CA ILE A 152 -1.86 16.28 -2.36
C ILE A 152 -1.47 14.91 -1.82
N THR A 153 -1.83 13.86 -2.54
CA THR A 153 -1.51 12.48 -2.15
C THR A 153 -1.29 11.60 -3.38
N ASN A 154 -0.86 10.36 -3.18
CA ASN A 154 -0.78 9.39 -4.28
C ASN A 154 -2.01 8.49 -4.32
N HIS A 155 -2.25 7.87 -5.49
CA HIS A 155 -3.42 7.03 -5.75
C HIS A 155 -3.56 5.88 -4.74
N ALA A 156 -2.46 5.22 -4.38
CA ALA A 156 -2.51 4.10 -3.44
C ALA A 156 -2.94 4.56 -2.04
N TYR A 157 -2.37 5.66 -1.53
CA TYR A 157 -2.76 6.22 -0.23
C TYR A 157 -4.23 6.64 -0.23
N PHE A 158 -4.65 7.38 -1.26
CA PHE A 158 -6.05 7.82 -1.40
C PHE A 158 -7.03 6.63 -1.41
N LEU A 159 -6.74 5.59 -2.19
CA LEU A 159 -7.59 4.41 -2.29
C LEU A 159 -7.70 3.62 -0.97
N HIS A 160 -6.61 3.53 -0.20
CA HIS A 160 -6.65 2.90 1.13
C HIS A 160 -7.59 3.65 2.07
N HIS A 161 -7.49 4.96 2.11
CA HIS A 161 -8.29 5.80 3.01
C HIS A 161 -9.76 5.97 2.56
N LEU A 162 -10.07 5.73 1.28
CA LEU A 162 -11.45 5.66 0.81
C LEU A 162 -12.23 4.50 1.43
N LYS A 163 -11.57 3.35 1.63
CA LYS A 163 -12.21 2.18 2.27
C LYS A 163 -12.59 2.47 3.73
N ASP A 164 -11.74 3.19 4.42
CA ASP A 164 -11.88 3.44 5.86
C ASP A 164 -12.79 4.63 6.17
N GLN A 165 -13.38 5.28 5.14
CA GLN A 165 -14.19 6.49 5.25
C GLN A 165 -13.50 7.58 6.07
N ASP A 166 -12.19 7.76 5.86
CA ASP A 166 -11.36 8.69 6.59
C ASP A 166 -11.90 10.13 6.46
N PRO A 167 -12.14 10.83 7.58
CA PRO A 167 -12.57 12.22 7.58
C PRO A 167 -11.65 13.15 6.79
N LEU A 168 -10.37 12.82 6.69
CA LEU A 168 -9.38 13.57 5.91
C LEU A 168 -9.77 13.68 4.43
N MET A 169 -10.43 12.65 3.89
CA MET A 169 -10.86 12.57 2.50
C MET A 169 -12.27 13.13 2.27
N ALA A 170 -13.05 13.27 3.35
CA ALA A 170 -14.44 13.73 3.29
C ALA A 170 -14.54 15.25 2.95
N HIS A 171 -15.63 15.62 2.30
CA HIS A 171 -15.98 17.02 2.01
C HIS A 171 -14.99 17.81 1.13
N ARG A 172 -14.04 17.15 0.46
CA ARG A 172 -13.10 17.74 -0.47
C ARG A 172 -13.55 17.60 -1.92
N ILE A 173 -13.19 18.58 -2.75
CA ILE A 173 -13.24 18.39 -4.21
C ILE A 173 -12.06 17.49 -4.58
N VAL A 174 -12.35 16.34 -5.18
CA VAL A 174 -11.32 15.37 -5.55
C VAL A 174 -10.94 15.55 -7.01
N VAL A 175 -9.64 15.72 -7.26
CA VAL A 175 -9.02 15.70 -8.60
C VAL A 175 -8.16 14.46 -8.72
N ILE A 176 -8.45 13.64 -9.72
CA ILE A 176 -7.68 12.45 -10.04
C ILE A 176 -6.83 12.75 -11.26
N ASP A 177 -5.53 12.98 -11.08
CA ASP A 177 -4.61 13.17 -12.18
C ASP A 177 -4.20 11.81 -12.76
N GLU A 178 -4.08 11.72 -14.08
CA GLU A 178 -3.81 10.48 -14.81
C GLU A 178 -4.77 9.33 -14.43
N ALA A 179 -6.06 9.52 -14.64
CA ALA A 179 -7.14 8.62 -14.25
C ALA A 179 -6.94 7.15 -14.69
N GLN A 180 -6.25 6.91 -15.82
CA GLN A 180 -5.89 5.57 -16.27
C GLN A 180 -4.95 4.85 -15.28
N LYS A 181 -4.02 5.56 -14.64
CA LYS A 181 -3.14 5.01 -13.61
C LYS A 181 -3.86 4.83 -12.28
N PHE A 182 -4.86 5.64 -12.01
CA PHE A 182 -5.73 5.48 -10.84
C PHE A 182 -6.53 4.17 -10.91
N LEU A 183 -7.08 3.83 -12.07
CA LEU A 183 -7.78 2.56 -12.27
C LEU A 183 -6.85 1.36 -12.04
N LEU A 184 -5.62 1.44 -12.57
CA LEU A 184 -4.61 0.40 -12.35
C LEU A 184 -4.21 0.28 -10.87
N ALA A 185 -4.09 1.40 -10.16
CA ALA A 185 -3.81 1.39 -8.71
C ALA A 185 -4.97 0.77 -7.91
N ALA A 186 -6.21 1.04 -8.31
CA ALA A 186 -7.41 0.45 -7.70
C ALA A 186 -7.48 -1.08 -7.93
N GLU A 187 -7.16 -1.53 -9.14
CA GLU A 187 -7.06 -2.95 -9.46
C GLU A 187 -5.99 -3.64 -8.62
N ASN A 188 -4.81 -3.05 -8.52
CA ASN A 188 -3.73 -3.57 -7.68
C ASN A 188 -4.10 -3.64 -6.19
N LEU A 189 -4.90 -2.70 -5.70
CA LEU A 189 -5.37 -2.70 -4.31
C LEU A 189 -6.46 -3.76 -4.06
N ALA A 190 -7.27 -4.03 -5.07
CA ALA A 190 -8.36 -5.01 -5.00
C ALA A 190 -7.86 -6.45 -5.16
N THR A 191 -6.63 -6.64 -5.63
CA THR A 191 -6.05 -7.94 -5.93
C THR A 191 -4.82 -8.25 -5.07
N ASP A 192 -4.62 -9.53 -4.82
CA ASP A 192 -3.39 -10.04 -4.22
C ASP A 192 -2.97 -11.32 -4.93
N SER A 193 -1.80 -11.86 -4.61
CA SER A 193 -1.28 -13.04 -5.28
C SER A 193 -0.44 -13.92 -4.35
N GLN A 194 -0.61 -15.23 -4.51
CA GLN A 194 0.23 -16.25 -3.88
C GLN A 194 1.07 -16.95 -4.93
N GLU A 195 2.38 -17.08 -4.71
CA GLU A 195 3.26 -17.81 -5.60
C GLU A 195 3.02 -19.32 -5.45
N LEU A 196 2.47 -19.95 -6.48
CA LEU A 196 2.11 -21.36 -6.43
C LEU A 196 3.31 -22.29 -6.24
N GLY A 197 4.47 -21.96 -6.79
CA GLY A 197 5.68 -22.76 -6.64
C GLY A 197 6.11 -22.87 -5.18
N VAL A 198 6.17 -21.73 -4.50
CA VAL A 198 6.50 -21.64 -3.06
C VAL A 198 5.42 -22.37 -2.23
N THR A 199 4.15 -22.11 -2.52
CA THR A 199 3.02 -22.74 -1.82
C THR A 199 3.06 -24.27 -1.93
N LEU A 200 3.30 -24.80 -3.13
CA LEU A 200 3.39 -26.25 -3.37
C LEU A 200 4.59 -26.88 -2.67
N GLN A 201 5.75 -26.18 -2.64
CA GLN A 201 6.92 -26.66 -1.90
C GLN A 201 6.67 -26.66 -0.39
N LEU A 202 6.01 -25.65 0.13
CA LEU A 202 5.63 -25.59 1.55
C LEU A 202 4.69 -26.74 1.92
N LEU A 203 3.64 -26.96 1.14
CA LEU A 203 2.71 -28.08 1.35
C LEU A 203 3.43 -29.45 1.30
N GLN A 204 4.36 -29.63 0.36
CA GLN A 204 5.18 -30.86 0.28
C GLN A 204 6.03 -31.03 1.53
N SER A 205 6.75 -29.99 1.97
CA SER A 205 7.58 -30.03 3.17
C SER A 205 6.79 -30.36 4.45
N LYS A 206 5.56 -29.81 4.54
CA LYS A 206 4.66 -30.09 5.66
C LYS A 206 4.11 -31.51 5.61
N LYS A 207 3.72 -32.00 4.43
CA LYS A 207 3.29 -33.36 4.22
C LYS A 207 4.36 -34.38 4.66
N ASP A 208 5.62 -34.12 4.30
CA ASP A 208 6.75 -35.02 4.64
C ASP A 208 7.06 -35.02 6.16
N LYS A 209 6.60 -34.02 6.89
CA LYS A 209 6.80 -33.86 8.34
C LYS A 209 5.52 -34.11 9.16
N ALA A 210 4.44 -34.52 8.53
CA ALA A 210 3.15 -34.67 9.20
C ALA A 210 3.19 -35.73 10.29
N ASP A 211 2.72 -35.41 11.47
CA ASP A 211 2.72 -36.29 12.64
C ASP A 211 1.57 -37.32 12.61
N SER A 212 0.54 -37.08 11.81
CA SER A 212 -0.64 -37.94 11.70
C SER A 212 -0.98 -38.31 10.24
N ILE A 213 -1.64 -39.44 10.07
CA ILE A 213 -2.16 -39.88 8.75
C ILE A 213 -3.20 -38.88 8.23
N LEU A 214 -3.96 -38.25 9.12
CA LEU A 214 -4.96 -37.25 8.75
C LEU A 214 -4.28 -36.00 8.18
N GLU A 215 -3.32 -35.42 8.89
CA GLU A 215 -2.56 -34.29 8.42
C GLU A 215 -1.88 -34.53 7.09
N HIS A 216 -1.21 -35.70 6.95
CA HIS A 216 -0.58 -36.09 5.69
C HIS A 216 -1.58 -36.06 4.52
N ARG A 217 -2.79 -36.61 4.71
CA ARG A 217 -3.83 -36.64 3.69
C ARG A 217 -4.37 -35.24 3.36
N LEU A 218 -4.54 -34.35 4.35
CA LEU A 218 -5.00 -33.00 4.15
C LEU A 218 -3.98 -32.17 3.35
N PHE A 219 -2.68 -32.29 3.65
CA PHE A 219 -1.62 -31.66 2.87
C PHE A 219 -1.56 -32.21 1.45
N GLU A 220 -1.64 -33.54 1.29
CA GLU A 220 -1.61 -34.19 -0.01
C GLU A 220 -2.79 -33.77 -0.90
N SER A 221 -4.00 -33.72 -0.35
CA SER A 221 -5.20 -33.26 -1.05
C SER A 221 -5.06 -31.82 -1.48
N SER A 222 -4.62 -30.92 -0.61
CA SER A 222 -4.43 -29.52 -0.93
C SER A 222 -3.36 -29.31 -2.02
N GLN A 223 -2.25 -30.04 -1.92
CA GLN A 223 -1.20 -30.02 -2.93
C GLN A 223 -1.68 -30.54 -4.29
N PHE A 224 -2.47 -31.62 -4.30
CA PHE A 224 -3.02 -32.20 -5.51
C PHE A 224 -3.94 -31.22 -6.24
N GLU A 225 -4.89 -30.61 -5.53
CA GLU A 225 -5.82 -29.65 -6.11
C GLU A 225 -5.10 -28.43 -6.71
N LEU A 226 -4.18 -27.82 -5.99
CA LEU A 226 -3.43 -26.66 -6.51
C LEU A 226 -2.54 -27.04 -7.70
N SER A 227 -1.93 -28.23 -7.68
CA SER A 227 -1.15 -28.75 -8.82
C SER A 227 -2.03 -29.03 -10.04
N HIS A 228 -3.25 -29.51 -9.83
CA HIS A 228 -4.22 -29.78 -10.88
C HIS A 228 -4.64 -28.47 -11.59
N PHE A 229 -4.91 -27.37 -10.85
CA PHE A 229 -5.19 -26.08 -11.45
C PHE A 229 -4.01 -25.57 -12.32
N LEU A 230 -2.79 -25.69 -11.84
CA LEU A 230 -1.61 -25.30 -12.59
C LEU A 230 -1.44 -26.13 -13.88
N THR A 231 -1.69 -27.43 -13.80
CA THR A 231 -1.63 -28.33 -14.95
C THR A 231 -2.70 -28.00 -15.98
N ARG A 232 -3.93 -27.78 -15.53
CA ARG A 232 -5.06 -27.36 -16.38
C ARG A 232 -4.76 -26.04 -17.08
N PHE A 233 -4.22 -25.07 -16.35
CA PHE A 233 -3.81 -23.77 -16.91
C PHE A 233 -2.76 -23.94 -18.01
N ARG A 234 -1.72 -24.74 -17.78
CA ARG A 234 -0.64 -24.97 -18.75
C ARG A 234 -1.08 -25.73 -20.00
N GLN A 235 -2.05 -26.61 -19.86
CA GLN A 235 -2.58 -27.41 -20.98
C GLN A 235 -3.61 -26.68 -21.82
N SER A 236 -4.56 -25.97 -21.18
CA SER A 236 -5.72 -25.37 -21.85
C SER A 236 -5.68 -23.85 -21.94
N GLY A 237 -4.76 -23.20 -21.22
CA GLY A 237 -4.73 -21.75 -21.08
C GLY A 237 -5.88 -21.17 -20.24
N TYR A 238 -6.72 -22.06 -19.66
CA TYR A 238 -7.84 -21.64 -18.82
C TYR A 238 -7.35 -21.11 -17.48
N ARG A 239 -7.62 -19.85 -17.21
CA ARG A 239 -7.04 -19.11 -16.08
C ARG A 239 -7.95 -18.99 -14.88
N GLU A 240 -9.25 -18.92 -15.10
CA GLU A 240 -10.24 -18.68 -14.06
C GLU A 240 -10.42 -19.90 -13.16
N ILE A 241 -10.56 -19.66 -11.86
CA ILE A 241 -10.83 -20.71 -10.85
C ILE A 241 -12.03 -20.21 -10.05
N HIS A 242 -13.09 -21.00 -10.06
CA HIS A 242 -14.26 -20.68 -9.27
C HIS A 242 -14.03 -20.95 -7.78
N LYS A 243 -14.60 -20.13 -6.92
CA LYS A 243 -14.43 -20.22 -5.45
C LYS A 243 -14.80 -21.59 -4.90
N GLU A 244 -15.81 -22.22 -5.52
CA GLU A 244 -16.25 -23.58 -5.18
C GLU A 244 -15.19 -24.64 -5.46
N GLU A 245 -14.37 -24.47 -6.49
CA GLU A 245 -13.29 -25.38 -6.83
C GLU A 245 -12.17 -25.35 -5.76
N LEU A 246 -12.03 -24.24 -5.03
CA LEU A 246 -11.08 -24.07 -3.92
C LEU A 246 -11.66 -24.51 -2.56
N ALA A 247 -12.93 -24.91 -2.50
CA ALA A 247 -13.60 -25.22 -1.23
C ALA A 247 -12.89 -26.33 -0.46
N GLN A 248 -12.39 -27.37 -1.13
CA GLN A 248 -11.67 -28.46 -0.49
C GLN A 248 -10.33 -27.99 0.09
N VAL A 249 -9.58 -27.19 -0.64
CA VAL A 249 -8.31 -26.60 -0.13
C VAL A 249 -8.57 -25.73 1.09
N ARG A 250 -9.59 -24.89 1.06
CA ARG A 250 -9.98 -24.02 2.18
C ARG A 250 -10.34 -24.84 3.42
N GLN A 251 -11.17 -25.87 3.26
CA GLN A 251 -11.54 -26.75 4.36
C GLN A 251 -10.32 -27.45 4.96
N ASN A 252 -9.45 -28.01 4.12
CA ASN A 252 -8.24 -28.68 4.58
C ASN A 252 -7.33 -27.75 5.39
N LEU A 253 -7.13 -26.51 4.92
CA LEU A 253 -6.31 -25.51 5.63
C LEU A 253 -6.94 -25.08 6.96
N THR A 254 -8.26 -25.00 7.03
CA THR A 254 -8.99 -24.69 8.27
C THR A 254 -8.83 -25.81 9.30
N GLU A 255 -8.84 -27.08 8.88
CA GLU A 255 -8.67 -28.24 9.76
C GLU A 255 -7.22 -28.39 10.23
N LEU A 256 -6.24 -28.06 9.37
CA LEU A 256 -4.81 -28.12 9.69
C LEU A 256 -4.36 -27.08 10.72
N GLN A 257 -4.94 -25.88 10.72
CA GLN A 257 -4.59 -24.73 11.58
C GLN A 257 -3.07 -24.44 11.63
N ASP A 258 -2.36 -24.71 10.52
CA ASP A 258 -0.91 -24.52 10.44
C ASP A 258 -0.54 -23.04 10.33
N SER A 259 0.39 -22.58 11.18
CA SER A 259 0.80 -21.16 11.24
C SER A 259 1.46 -20.68 9.95
N ASP A 260 2.22 -21.55 9.26
CA ASP A 260 2.94 -21.20 8.04
C ASP A 260 2.03 -21.14 6.81
N LEU A 261 0.84 -21.78 6.88
CA LEU A 261 -0.20 -21.72 5.85
C LEU A 261 -1.29 -20.70 6.14
N ARG A 262 -1.16 -19.94 7.23
CA ARG A 262 -2.17 -18.95 7.65
C ARG A 262 -2.41 -17.88 6.59
N GLU A 263 -1.36 -17.40 5.94
CA GLU A 263 -1.48 -16.40 4.86
C GLU A 263 -2.28 -16.94 3.68
N LEU A 264 -2.02 -18.18 3.25
CA LEU A 264 -2.77 -18.83 2.19
C LEU A 264 -4.24 -19.01 2.59
N SER A 265 -4.52 -19.46 3.81
CA SER A 265 -5.88 -19.62 4.31
C SER A 265 -6.63 -18.28 4.31
N GLN A 266 -6.03 -17.22 4.86
CA GLN A 266 -6.60 -15.89 4.85
C GLN A 266 -6.83 -15.35 3.44
N PHE A 267 -5.90 -15.58 2.51
CA PHE A 267 -6.03 -15.21 1.11
C PHE A 267 -7.25 -15.87 0.46
N LEU A 268 -7.40 -17.20 0.61
CA LEU A 268 -8.53 -17.95 0.05
C LEU A 268 -9.88 -17.56 0.68
N ASP A 269 -9.88 -17.13 1.93
CA ASP A 269 -11.10 -16.70 2.63
C ASP A 269 -11.52 -15.28 2.26
N TYR A 270 -10.55 -14.40 2.07
CA TYR A 270 -10.79 -12.99 1.85
C TYR A 270 -11.28 -12.67 0.44
N TYR A 271 -10.72 -13.33 -0.61
CA TYR A 271 -11.04 -13.04 -2.00
C TYR A 271 -12.24 -13.85 -2.51
N ASP A 272 -12.91 -13.34 -3.55
CA ASP A 272 -14.14 -13.90 -4.10
C ASP A 272 -13.95 -14.46 -5.52
N ALA A 273 -13.03 -13.90 -6.30
CA ALA A 273 -12.66 -14.34 -7.63
C ALA A 273 -11.18 -14.73 -7.68
N PHE A 274 -10.87 -15.82 -8.38
CA PHE A 274 -9.50 -16.33 -8.48
C PHE A 274 -9.13 -16.67 -9.91
N TRP A 275 -7.85 -16.48 -10.26
CA TRP A 275 -7.29 -16.89 -11.54
C TRP A 275 -5.81 -17.15 -11.44
N LEU A 276 -5.27 -17.83 -12.47
CA LEU A 276 -3.84 -18.09 -12.60
C LEU A 276 -3.18 -17.07 -13.52
N GLU A 277 -2.02 -16.59 -13.13
CA GLU A 277 -1.14 -15.71 -13.90
C GLU A 277 0.26 -16.28 -13.91
N GLU A 278 0.92 -16.31 -15.07
CA GLU A 278 2.33 -16.70 -15.17
C GLU A 278 3.17 -15.49 -15.56
N LYS A 279 4.24 -15.23 -14.80
CA LYS A 279 5.21 -14.16 -15.07
C LYS A 279 6.58 -14.77 -15.37
N VAL A 280 7.32 -14.13 -16.25
CA VAL A 280 8.72 -14.48 -16.54
C VAL A 280 9.60 -13.57 -15.69
N LEU A 281 10.29 -14.18 -14.70
CA LEU A 281 11.23 -13.51 -13.81
C LEU A 281 12.60 -14.19 -13.99
N GLU A 282 13.62 -13.41 -14.39
CA GLU A 282 14.99 -13.92 -14.57
C GLU A 282 15.04 -15.23 -15.39
N GLU A 283 14.34 -15.28 -16.53
CA GLU A 283 14.21 -16.41 -17.44
C GLU A 283 13.41 -17.62 -16.89
N LYS A 284 12.88 -17.55 -15.65
CA LYS A 284 12.01 -18.57 -15.08
C LYS A 284 10.54 -18.16 -15.17
N ARG A 285 9.68 -19.14 -15.50
CA ARG A 285 8.23 -18.95 -15.45
C ARG A 285 7.74 -19.22 -14.04
N VAL A 286 7.18 -18.20 -13.42
CA VAL A 286 6.61 -18.28 -12.06
C VAL A 286 5.10 -18.12 -12.16
N ALA A 287 4.36 -19.08 -11.62
CA ALA A 287 2.92 -19.09 -11.61
C ALA A 287 2.39 -18.52 -10.29
N TYR A 288 1.42 -17.64 -10.39
CA TYR A 288 0.74 -16.98 -9.27
C TYR A 288 -0.75 -17.36 -9.27
N LEU A 289 -1.27 -17.69 -8.11
CA LEU A 289 -2.70 -17.68 -7.83
C LEU A 289 -3.08 -16.25 -7.45
N ARG A 290 -3.87 -15.61 -8.30
CA ARG A 290 -4.39 -14.26 -8.06
C ARG A 290 -5.76 -14.34 -7.42
N GLY A 291 -6.04 -13.44 -6.52
CA GLY A 291 -7.34 -13.26 -5.90
C GLY A 291 -7.83 -11.81 -6.05
N ALA A 292 -9.13 -11.62 -6.27
CA ALA A 292 -9.77 -10.31 -6.29
C ALA A 292 -11.00 -10.28 -5.41
N LYS A 293 -11.28 -9.11 -4.85
CA LYS A 293 -12.52 -8.84 -4.10
C LYS A 293 -13.46 -8.02 -4.97
N ASP A 294 -14.57 -8.60 -5.37
CA ASP A 294 -15.54 -7.98 -6.30
C ASP A 294 -16.03 -6.59 -5.87
N GLY A 295 -16.28 -6.41 -4.58
CA GLY A 295 -16.74 -5.12 -4.04
C GLY A 295 -15.72 -3.98 -4.19
N LEU A 296 -14.43 -4.28 -4.33
CA LEU A 296 -13.36 -3.29 -4.48
C LEU A 296 -13.08 -2.94 -5.94
N LEU A 297 -13.46 -3.80 -6.88
CA LEU A 297 -13.36 -3.50 -8.31
C LEU A 297 -14.33 -2.39 -8.74
N ASN A 298 -15.40 -2.16 -7.97
CA ASN A 298 -16.33 -1.05 -8.22
C ASN A 298 -15.84 0.25 -7.55
N VAL A 299 -14.74 0.79 -8.04
CA VAL A 299 -14.13 2.04 -7.52
C VAL A 299 -15.11 3.21 -7.55
N ALA A 300 -16.04 3.24 -8.49
CA ALA A 300 -17.06 4.29 -8.59
C ALA A 300 -17.99 4.36 -7.37
N SER A 301 -18.24 3.21 -6.71
CA SER A 301 -19.04 3.17 -5.48
C SER A 301 -18.27 3.66 -4.24
N LEU A 302 -16.94 3.63 -4.29
CA LEU A 302 -16.06 4.05 -3.21
C LEU A 302 -15.75 5.55 -3.23
N LEU A 303 -15.90 6.18 -4.41
CA LEU A 303 -15.64 7.61 -4.53
C LEU A 303 -16.66 8.43 -3.74
N PRO A 304 -16.23 9.44 -2.99
CA PRO A 304 -17.15 10.27 -2.22
C PRO A 304 -18.19 10.90 -3.15
N LYS A 305 -19.44 10.95 -2.71
CA LYS A 305 -20.54 11.58 -3.46
C LYS A 305 -20.37 13.10 -3.64
N SER A 306 -19.31 13.67 -3.08
CA SER A 306 -18.88 15.04 -3.33
C SER A 306 -18.41 15.22 -4.79
N LYS A 307 -18.46 16.44 -5.28
CA LYS A 307 -18.12 16.79 -6.66
C LYS A 307 -16.70 16.31 -7.00
N ILE A 308 -16.60 15.31 -7.87
CA ILE A 308 -15.33 14.82 -8.44
C ILE A 308 -15.15 15.57 -9.76
N PHE A 309 -14.05 16.26 -9.91
CA PHE A 309 -13.68 16.97 -11.14
C PHE A 309 -12.56 16.22 -11.85
#